data_0f7a07b9bba8342e5e42743196d208bd
#
_entry.id   0f7a07b9bba8342e5e42743196d208bd
#
_cell.length_a   1.000
_cell.length_b   1.000
_cell.length_c   1.000
_cell.angle_alpha   90.00
_cell.angle_beta   90.00
_cell.angle_gamma   90.00
#
_symmetry.space_group_name_H-M   'P 1'
#
loop_
_entity.id
_entity.type
_entity.pdbx_description
1 polymer ?
#
loop_
_entity_poly.entity_id
_entity_poly.type
_entity_poly.pdbx_seq_one_letter_code
_entity_poly.pdbx_strand_id
1 'polypeptide(L)'
;MASVVGEGPPELLPAEESFERQLLVRHRDGDPDAFEELVQRFRAPVFSYLVRCGVDPASRDDLFQEIFIKIHNASARYRAEKPLPPWIFTIAANTVRSHFRKRRVQGLVFPERRSNDPKSESASAQESLEAQETAAWIESALARLPRKQREVFSLCGVQGLPQQQVSEILGMPLNTVKTQLRRARIELARGLALWRGKAPEEVSS
;
A
#
# COMPACT_ATOMS: atom_id res chain seq x y z
N MET A 1 33.05 0.04 8.09
CA MET A 1 31.72 -0.12 8.69
C MET A 1 30.91 1.12 8.29
N ALA A 2 30.20 1.04 7.18
CA ALA A 2 29.33 2.11 6.71
C ALA A 2 27.90 1.75 7.08
N SER A 3 27.31 2.54 8.01
CA SER A 3 25.89 2.46 8.38
C SER A 3 25.06 2.86 7.17
N VAL A 4 24.44 1.89 6.50
CA VAL A 4 23.33 2.13 5.59
C VAL A 4 22.11 2.37 6.47
N VAL A 5 21.98 3.60 6.96
CA VAL A 5 20.71 4.11 7.47
C VAL A 5 19.87 4.32 6.21
N GLY A 6 18.95 3.38 5.95
CA GLY A 6 17.98 3.54 4.89
C GLY A 6 17.18 4.81 5.12
N GLU A 7 17.25 5.73 4.18
CA GLU A 7 16.32 6.84 4.08
C GLU A 7 14.92 6.24 4.10
N GLY A 8 14.11 6.67 5.06
CA GLY A 8 12.69 6.33 5.11
C GLY A 8 12.01 6.81 3.82
N PRO A 9 10.81 6.28 3.50
CA PRO A 9 10.05 6.77 2.36
C PRO A 9 9.94 8.29 2.46
N PRO A 10 9.92 9.00 1.31
CA PRO A 10 9.92 10.46 1.31
C PRO A 10 8.78 10.96 2.19
N GLU A 11 9.15 11.72 3.21
CA GLU A 11 8.21 12.47 4.03
C GLU A 11 7.57 13.48 3.08
N LEU A 12 6.26 13.35 2.83
CA LEU A 12 5.54 14.30 1.97
C LEU A 12 5.81 15.70 2.50
N LEU A 13 6.37 16.55 1.65
CA LEU A 13 6.68 17.92 2.01
C LEU A 13 5.38 18.62 2.44
N PRO A 14 5.41 19.53 3.44
CA PRO A 14 4.21 20.24 3.93
C PRO A 14 3.40 20.94 2.82
N ALA A 15 4.06 21.33 1.73
CA ALA A 15 3.43 21.92 0.55
C ALA A 15 2.58 20.91 -0.24
N GLU A 16 3.02 19.66 -0.37
CA GLU A 16 2.29 18.61 -1.09
C GLU A 16 1.05 18.16 -0.31
N GLU A 17 1.15 18.01 1.00
CA GLU A 17 -0.02 17.75 1.85
C GLU A 17 -1.04 18.88 1.80
N SER A 18 -0.60 20.12 1.68
CA SER A 18 -1.48 21.28 1.51
C SER A 18 -2.21 21.23 0.17
N PHE A 19 -1.53 20.86 -0.91
CA PHE A 19 -2.11 20.74 -2.24
C PHE A 19 -3.15 19.61 -2.31
N GLU A 20 -2.84 18.44 -1.81
CA GLU A 20 -3.77 17.31 -1.79
C GLU A 20 -5.07 17.63 -1.02
N ARG A 21 -4.95 18.32 0.11
CA ARG A 21 -6.12 18.79 0.87
C ARG A 21 -6.96 19.78 0.08
N GLN A 22 -6.31 20.68 -0.68
CA GLN A 22 -6.99 21.65 -1.53
C GLN A 22 -7.79 20.97 -2.66
N LEU A 23 -7.30 19.88 -3.24
CA LEU A 23 -8.04 19.12 -4.26
C LEU A 23 -9.40 18.66 -3.74
N LEU A 24 -9.44 18.11 -2.53
CA LEU A 24 -10.69 17.63 -1.96
C LEU A 24 -11.63 18.78 -1.56
N VAL A 25 -11.08 19.93 -1.14
CA VAL A 25 -11.85 21.15 -0.86
C VAL A 25 -12.43 21.71 -2.16
N ARG A 26 -11.62 21.89 -3.20
CA ARG A 26 -12.06 22.34 -4.53
C ARG A 26 -13.16 21.44 -5.11
N HIS A 27 -12.98 20.11 -5.00
CA HIS A 27 -14.00 19.15 -5.42
C HIS A 27 -15.33 19.37 -4.69
N ARG A 28 -15.29 19.53 -3.36
CA ARG A 28 -16.49 19.83 -2.55
C ARG A 28 -17.17 21.15 -2.97
N ASP A 29 -16.37 22.14 -3.35
CA ASP A 29 -16.83 23.46 -3.78
C ASP A 29 -17.28 23.46 -5.26
N GLY A 30 -17.34 22.28 -5.91
CA GLY A 30 -17.94 22.09 -7.23
C GLY A 30 -16.96 22.09 -8.42
N ASP A 31 -15.64 22.05 -8.17
CA ASP A 31 -14.64 21.90 -9.22
C ASP A 31 -14.62 20.45 -9.74
N PRO A 32 -15.04 20.20 -11.01
CA PRO A 32 -15.14 18.84 -11.54
C PRO A 32 -13.77 18.18 -11.74
N ASP A 33 -12.74 18.97 -12.06
CA ASP A 33 -11.40 18.46 -12.38
C ASP A 33 -10.61 18.08 -11.15
N ALA A 34 -10.91 18.69 -10.00
CA ALA A 34 -10.20 18.47 -8.75
C ALA A 34 -10.30 17.02 -8.25
N PHE A 35 -11.42 16.35 -8.48
CA PHE A 35 -11.57 14.94 -8.08
C PHE A 35 -10.81 14.01 -9.01
N GLU A 36 -10.79 14.28 -10.30
CA GLU A 36 -9.98 13.50 -11.25
C GLU A 36 -8.50 13.61 -10.93
N GLU A 37 -8.01 14.81 -10.64
CA GLU A 37 -6.63 15.04 -10.20
C GLU A 37 -6.30 14.29 -8.90
N LEU A 38 -7.22 14.26 -7.94
CA LEU A 38 -7.11 13.47 -6.72
C LEU A 38 -7.00 11.97 -7.01
N VAL A 39 -7.86 11.45 -7.90
CA VAL A 39 -7.84 10.05 -8.33
C VAL A 39 -6.50 9.71 -8.97
N GLN A 40 -6.00 10.52 -9.88
CA GLN A 40 -4.71 10.32 -10.54
C GLN A 40 -3.56 10.26 -9.54
N ARG A 41 -3.53 11.17 -8.58
CA ARG A 41 -2.48 11.24 -7.57
C ARG A 41 -2.47 10.02 -6.63
N PHE A 42 -3.63 9.55 -6.22
CA PHE A 42 -3.76 8.41 -5.31
C PHE A 42 -3.93 7.06 -6.01
N ARG A 43 -3.96 7.02 -7.35
CA ARG A 43 -4.11 5.79 -8.12
C ARG A 43 -3.04 4.76 -7.76
N ALA A 44 -1.77 5.10 -7.97
CA ALA A 44 -0.67 4.18 -7.70
C ALA A 44 -0.54 3.81 -6.21
N PRO A 45 -0.61 4.74 -5.24
CA PRO A 45 -0.61 4.42 -3.82
C PRO A 45 -1.72 3.46 -3.40
N VAL A 46 -2.97 3.71 -3.81
CA VAL A 46 -4.13 2.89 -3.44
C VAL A 46 -4.08 1.53 -4.13
N PHE A 47 -3.78 1.48 -5.43
CA PHE A 47 -3.68 0.23 -6.17
C PHE A 47 -2.59 -0.68 -5.60
N SER A 48 -1.42 -0.13 -5.33
CA SER A 48 -0.30 -0.82 -4.70
C SER A 48 -0.65 -1.34 -3.29
N TYR A 49 -1.48 -0.60 -2.55
CA TYR A 49 -2.00 -1.07 -1.26
C TYR A 49 -2.91 -2.30 -1.44
N LEU A 50 -3.82 -2.30 -2.43
CA LEU A 50 -4.68 -3.45 -2.74
C LEU A 50 -3.86 -4.70 -3.08
N VAL A 51 -2.85 -4.56 -3.94
CA VAL A 51 -1.93 -5.64 -4.31
C VAL A 51 -1.25 -6.22 -3.07
N ARG A 52 -0.64 -5.36 -2.25
CA ARG A 52 0.06 -5.78 -1.03
C ARG A 52 -0.85 -6.39 0.02
N CYS A 53 -2.11 -5.97 0.10
CA CYS A 53 -3.09 -6.60 0.97
C CYS A 53 -3.53 -8.00 0.50
N GLY A 54 -3.10 -8.42 -0.70
CA GLY A 54 -3.42 -9.72 -1.26
C GLY A 54 -4.84 -9.78 -1.84
N VAL A 55 -5.33 -8.64 -2.35
CA VAL A 55 -6.56 -8.63 -3.15
C VAL A 55 -6.27 -9.34 -4.47
N ASP A 56 -7.13 -10.27 -4.85
CA ASP A 56 -6.98 -11.00 -6.11
C ASP A 56 -7.11 -10.06 -7.32
N PRO A 57 -6.39 -10.33 -8.43
CA PRO A 57 -6.36 -9.45 -9.60
C PRO A 57 -7.74 -9.08 -10.13
N ALA A 58 -8.66 -10.04 -10.18
CA ALA A 58 -10.01 -9.82 -10.72
C ALA A 58 -10.87 -8.86 -9.88
N SER A 59 -10.53 -8.66 -8.60
CA SER A 59 -11.26 -7.78 -7.69
C SER A 59 -10.61 -6.41 -7.49
N ARG A 60 -9.40 -6.18 -8.03
CA ARG A 60 -8.63 -4.97 -7.71
C ARG A 60 -9.29 -3.72 -8.28
N ASP A 61 -9.72 -3.75 -9.53
CA ASP A 61 -10.32 -2.61 -10.21
C ASP A 61 -11.67 -2.24 -9.57
N ASP A 62 -12.50 -3.23 -9.27
CA ASP A 62 -13.78 -3.01 -8.59
C ASP A 62 -13.58 -2.38 -7.21
N LEU A 63 -12.62 -2.88 -6.43
CA LEU A 63 -12.30 -2.32 -5.12
C LEU A 63 -11.68 -0.93 -5.21
N PHE A 64 -10.86 -0.68 -6.22
CA PHE A 64 -10.32 0.64 -6.48
C PHE A 64 -11.45 1.64 -6.74
N GLN A 65 -12.37 1.31 -7.63
CA GLN A 65 -13.55 2.14 -7.91
C GLN A 65 -14.40 2.32 -6.65
N GLU A 66 -14.69 1.25 -5.90
CA GLU A 66 -15.47 1.32 -4.65
C GLU A 66 -14.82 2.28 -3.63
N ILE A 67 -13.49 2.28 -3.52
CA ILE A 67 -12.75 3.17 -2.63
C ILE A 67 -12.99 4.63 -3.04
N PHE A 68 -12.82 4.96 -4.32
CA PHE A 68 -12.95 6.35 -4.78
C PHE A 68 -14.41 6.83 -4.76
N ILE A 69 -15.38 5.97 -5.02
CA ILE A 69 -16.80 6.29 -4.80
C ILE A 69 -17.07 6.63 -3.32
N LYS A 70 -16.47 5.86 -2.39
CA LYS A 70 -16.60 6.16 -0.95
C LYS A 70 -15.90 7.46 -0.56
N ILE A 71 -14.74 7.76 -1.14
CA ILE A 71 -14.03 9.03 -0.94
C ILE A 71 -14.92 10.18 -1.43
N HIS A 72 -15.48 10.09 -2.64
CA HIS A 72 -16.39 11.06 -3.20
C HIS A 72 -17.58 11.33 -2.26
N ASN A 73 -18.28 10.27 -1.86
CA ASN A 73 -19.47 10.38 -0.99
C ASN A 73 -19.14 10.89 0.43
N ALA A 74 -17.90 10.68 0.89
CA ALA A 74 -17.46 11.13 2.21
C ALA A 74 -16.77 12.50 2.18
N SER A 75 -16.51 13.08 1.02
CA SER A 75 -15.78 14.34 0.83
C SER A 75 -16.36 15.50 1.64
N ALA A 76 -17.68 15.61 1.69
CA ALA A 76 -18.37 16.64 2.47
C ALA A 76 -18.12 16.57 4.00
N ARG A 77 -17.70 15.40 4.51
CA ARG A 77 -17.38 15.18 5.93
C ARG A 77 -15.90 15.27 6.25
N TYR A 78 -15.07 15.43 5.21
CA TYR A 78 -13.64 15.58 5.42
C TYR A 78 -13.31 16.91 6.08
N ARG A 79 -12.45 16.86 7.09
CA ARG A 79 -11.96 18.06 7.78
C ARG A 79 -10.58 18.40 7.26
N ALA A 80 -10.45 19.56 6.63
CA ALA A 80 -9.21 20.01 5.97
C ALA A 80 -8.02 20.22 6.94
N GLU A 81 -8.27 20.24 8.26
CA GLU A 81 -7.23 20.29 9.28
C GLU A 81 -6.47 18.97 9.45
N LYS A 82 -7.05 17.86 8.95
CA LYS A 82 -6.43 16.53 9.03
C LYS A 82 -5.65 16.22 7.76
N PRO A 83 -4.53 15.50 7.87
CA PRO A 83 -3.80 15.03 6.68
C PRO A 83 -4.69 14.13 5.82
N LEU A 84 -4.64 14.32 4.50
CA LEU A 84 -5.49 13.59 3.57
C LEU A 84 -5.09 12.12 3.39
N PRO A 85 -3.80 11.75 3.26
CA PRO A 85 -3.41 10.35 3.06
C PRO A 85 -3.94 9.40 4.13
N PRO A 86 -3.83 9.67 5.45
CA PRO A 86 -4.40 8.79 6.47
C PRO A 86 -5.92 8.62 6.36
N TRP A 87 -6.63 9.65 5.95
CA TRP A 87 -8.07 9.58 5.76
C TRP A 87 -8.45 8.69 4.57
N ILE A 88 -7.76 8.84 3.43
CA ILE A 88 -7.93 7.97 2.24
C ILE A 88 -7.62 6.52 2.60
N PHE A 89 -6.50 6.25 3.27
CA PHE A 89 -6.14 4.89 3.65
C PHE A 89 -7.05 4.29 4.72
N THR A 90 -7.75 5.11 5.53
CA THR A 90 -8.81 4.62 6.40
C THR A 90 -9.97 4.03 5.59
N ILE A 91 -10.38 4.73 4.53
CA ILE A 91 -11.44 4.26 3.62
C ILE A 91 -10.98 3.00 2.88
N ALA A 92 -9.76 3.00 2.35
CA ALA A 92 -9.18 1.87 1.64
C ALA A 92 -9.08 0.62 2.54
N ALA A 93 -8.52 0.76 3.75
CA ALA A 93 -8.37 -0.35 4.70
C ALA A 93 -9.73 -0.94 5.12
N ASN A 94 -10.73 -0.09 5.35
CA ASN A 94 -12.08 -0.53 5.68
C ASN A 94 -12.75 -1.28 4.51
N THR A 95 -12.54 -0.82 3.28
CA THR A 95 -13.07 -1.45 2.06
C THR A 95 -12.43 -2.81 1.85
N VAL A 96 -11.10 -2.91 1.94
CA VAL A 96 -10.35 -4.18 1.85
C VAL A 96 -10.79 -5.16 2.95
N ARG A 97 -10.95 -4.68 4.20
CA ARG A 97 -11.42 -5.52 5.32
C ARG A 97 -12.83 -6.05 5.07
N SER A 98 -13.72 -5.21 4.55
CA SER A 98 -15.09 -5.60 4.20
C SER A 98 -15.13 -6.61 3.06
N HIS A 99 -14.28 -6.45 2.03
CA HIS A 99 -14.13 -7.41 0.94
C HIS A 99 -13.76 -8.81 1.46
N PHE A 100 -12.71 -8.91 2.27
CA PHE A 100 -12.30 -10.20 2.82
C PHE A 100 -13.34 -10.80 3.77
N ARG A 101 -14.07 -9.98 4.52
CA ARG A 101 -15.16 -10.46 5.38
C ARG A 101 -16.29 -11.05 4.54
N LYS A 102 -16.71 -10.37 3.46
CA LYS A 102 -17.75 -10.88 2.54
C LYS A 102 -17.33 -12.22 1.92
N ARG A 103 -16.11 -12.31 1.41
CA ARG A 103 -15.57 -13.56 0.82
C ARG A 103 -15.56 -14.72 1.83
N ARG A 104 -15.19 -14.43 3.07
CA ARG A 104 -15.20 -15.43 4.14
C ARG A 104 -16.61 -15.97 4.43
N VAL A 105 -17.61 -15.09 4.47
CA VAL A 105 -19.02 -15.49 4.70
C VAL A 105 -19.56 -16.30 3.53
N GLN A 106 -19.14 -16.00 2.31
CA GLN A 106 -19.57 -16.72 1.10
C GLN A 106 -18.87 -18.08 0.91
N GLY A 107 -18.06 -18.53 1.86
CA GLY A 107 -17.33 -19.80 1.74
C GLY A 107 -16.21 -19.78 0.67
N LEU A 108 -15.97 -18.63 0.04
CA LEU A 108 -14.95 -18.43 -1.00
C LEU A 108 -13.55 -18.21 -0.41
N VAL A 109 -13.38 -18.47 0.88
CA VAL A 109 -12.06 -18.44 1.52
C VAL A 109 -11.36 -19.74 1.24
N PHE A 110 -10.60 -19.76 0.17
CA PHE A 110 -9.45 -20.64 0.10
C PHE A 110 -8.47 -20.25 1.22
N PRO A 111 -7.88 -21.22 1.94
CA PRO A 111 -6.80 -20.92 2.86
C PRO A 111 -5.77 -20.09 2.09
N GLU A 112 -5.15 -19.09 2.74
CA GLU A 112 -4.21 -18.13 2.17
C GLU A 112 -3.33 -18.77 1.08
N ARG A 113 -3.85 -18.87 -0.14
CA ARG A 113 -3.06 -19.27 -1.29
C ARG A 113 -2.09 -18.11 -1.50
N ARG A 114 -0.84 -18.40 -1.30
CA ARG A 114 0.27 -17.62 -1.81
C ARG A 114 -0.05 -17.33 -3.28
N SER A 115 -0.55 -16.16 -3.57
CA SER A 115 -0.73 -15.72 -4.95
C SER A 115 0.68 -15.51 -5.52
N ASN A 116 1.17 -16.56 -6.16
CA ASN A 116 2.26 -16.44 -7.12
C ASN A 116 1.65 -15.88 -8.40
N ASP A 117 1.42 -14.60 -8.44
CA ASP A 117 1.10 -13.93 -9.70
C ASP A 117 2.03 -12.73 -9.86
N PRO A 118 3.13 -12.90 -10.62
CA PRO A 118 4.03 -11.82 -10.95
C PRO A 118 3.55 -11.14 -12.23
N LYS A 119 2.50 -10.34 -12.16
CA LYS A 119 2.18 -9.38 -13.23
C LYS A 119 1.56 -8.13 -12.65
N SER A 120 2.40 -7.21 -12.20
CA SER A 120 2.08 -5.80 -12.20
C SER A 120 2.40 -5.27 -13.59
N GLU A 121 1.40 -5.20 -14.46
CA GLU A 121 1.50 -4.44 -15.71
C GLU A 121 1.36 -2.96 -15.36
N SER A 122 2.44 -2.32 -15.02
CA SER A 122 2.59 -0.87 -15.08
C SER A 122 4.04 -0.50 -14.74
N ALA A 123 4.96 -0.92 -15.57
CA ALA A 123 6.29 -0.34 -15.60
C ALA A 123 6.49 0.28 -16.98
N SER A 124 6.86 1.56 -16.99
CA SER A 124 7.34 2.26 -18.18
C SER A 124 8.45 1.42 -18.86
N ALA A 125 8.45 1.36 -20.18
CA ALA A 125 9.27 0.49 -21.02
C ALA A 125 10.79 0.72 -20.94
N GLN A 126 11.31 1.29 -19.87
CA GLN A 126 12.72 1.67 -19.70
C GLN A 126 13.33 1.35 -18.32
N GLU A 127 12.61 0.59 -17.48
CA GLU A 127 13.23 0.08 -16.25
C GLU A 127 14.21 -1.06 -16.60
N SER A 128 15.40 -0.99 -16.03
CA SER A 128 16.41 -2.03 -16.24
C SER A 128 15.86 -3.39 -15.78
N LEU A 129 16.31 -4.49 -16.41
CA LEU A 129 15.91 -5.85 -16.04
C LEU A 129 16.08 -6.10 -14.53
N GLU A 130 17.15 -5.56 -13.94
CA GLU A 130 17.43 -5.62 -12.49
C GLU A 130 16.36 -4.93 -11.63
N ALA A 131 15.79 -3.82 -12.10
CA ALA A 131 14.70 -3.14 -11.39
C ALA A 131 13.41 -3.99 -11.40
N GLN A 132 13.13 -4.64 -12.52
CA GLN A 132 11.97 -5.54 -12.65
C GLN A 132 12.14 -6.79 -11.78
N GLU A 133 13.33 -7.41 -11.76
CA GLU A 133 13.63 -8.54 -10.88
C GLU A 133 13.52 -8.17 -9.40
N THR A 134 14.04 -7.00 -9.04
CA THR A 134 13.94 -6.46 -7.68
C THR A 134 12.48 -6.21 -7.27
N ALA A 135 11.67 -5.62 -8.13
CA ALA A 135 10.25 -5.38 -7.89
C ALA A 135 9.47 -6.69 -7.72
N ALA A 136 9.68 -7.66 -8.60
CA ALA A 136 9.06 -8.97 -8.52
C ALA A 136 9.47 -9.72 -7.23
N TRP A 137 10.74 -9.60 -6.83
CA TRP A 137 11.20 -10.16 -5.57
C TRP A 137 10.52 -9.51 -4.37
N ILE A 138 10.41 -8.17 -4.33
CA ILE A 138 9.73 -7.43 -3.26
C ILE A 138 8.28 -7.87 -3.13
N GLU A 139 7.55 -7.97 -4.24
CA GLU A 139 6.16 -8.43 -4.24
C GLU A 139 6.05 -9.87 -3.70
N SER A 140 6.91 -10.77 -4.15
CA SER A 140 6.96 -12.15 -3.68
C SER A 140 7.28 -12.23 -2.18
N ALA A 141 8.23 -11.42 -1.70
CA ALA A 141 8.59 -11.37 -0.29
C ALA A 141 7.43 -10.84 0.58
N LEU A 142 6.75 -9.80 0.11
CA LEU A 142 5.56 -9.26 0.78
C LEU A 142 4.41 -10.26 0.81
N ALA A 143 4.20 -11.02 -0.28
CA ALA A 143 3.17 -12.06 -0.35
C ALA A 143 3.36 -13.19 0.68
N ARG A 144 4.58 -13.43 1.14
CA ARG A 144 4.89 -14.42 2.19
C ARG A 144 4.56 -13.95 3.61
N LEU A 145 4.41 -12.64 3.81
CA LEU A 145 4.07 -12.11 5.13
C LEU A 145 2.61 -12.44 5.49
N PRO A 146 2.31 -12.71 6.77
CA PRO A 146 0.94 -12.76 7.26
C PRO A 146 0.22 -11.45 6.96
N ARG A 147 -1.07 -11.51 6.64
CA ARG A 147 -1.87 -10.36 6.21
C ARG A 147 -1.71 -9.12 7.10
N LYS A 148 -1.78 -9.28 8.43
CA LYS A 148 -1.62 -8.15 9.37
C LYS A 148 -0.25 -7.48 9.27
N GLN A 149 0.81 -8.25 9.00
CA GLN A 149 2.15 -7.71 8.80
C GLN A 149 2.24 -6.94 7.48
N ARG A 150 1.63 -7.47 6.42
CA ARG A 150 1.55 -6.80 5.11
C ARG A 150 0.81 -5.46 5.19
N GLU A 151 -0.38 -5.44 5.83
CA GLU A 151 -1.17 -4.22 6.01
C GLU A 151 -0.38 -3.15 6.76
N VAL A 152 0.22 -3.51 7.89
CA VAL A 152 1.03 -2.57 8.68
C VAL A 152 2.26 -2.11 7.91
N PHE A 153 3.00 -3.02 7.26
CA PHE A 153 4.18 -2.66 6.48
C PHE A 153 3.83 -1.79 5.27
N SER A 154 2.73 -2.07 4.59
CA SER A 154 2.28 -1.25 3.46
C SER A 154 1.98 0.20 3.88
N LEU A 155 1.37 0.40 5.04
CA LEU A 155 1.05 1.75 5.52
C LEU A 155 2.25 2.46 6.14
N CYS A 156 3.02 1.79 7.00
CA CYS A 156 4.17 2.41 7.67
C CYS A 156 5.43 2.47 6.80
N GLY A 157 5.71 1.38 6.07
CA GLY A 157 6.97 1.20 5.35
C GLY A 157 6.93 1.73 3.92
N VAL A 158 5.77 1.69 3.27
CA VAL A 158 5.64 2.11 1.87
C VAL A 158 4.96 3.46 1.74
N GLN A 159 3.86 3.67 2.49
CA GLN A 159 3.15 4.95 2.46
C GLN A 159 3.71 5.98 3.45
N GLY A 160 4.70 5.61 4.25
CA GLY A 160 5.34 6.53 5.19
C GLY A 160 4.48 6.98 6.37
N LEU A 161 3.31 6.39 6.57
CA LEU A 161 2.40 6.84 7.62
C LEU A 161 2.96 6.55 9.02
N PRO A 162 2.89 7.52 9.94
CA PRO A 162 3.28 7.32 11.33
C PRO A 162 2.53 6.16 11.99
N GLN A 163 3.21 5.38 12.82
CA GLN A 163 2.63 4.20 13.47
C GLN A 163 1.37 4.50 14.29
N GLN A 164 1.28 5.69 14.87
CA GLN A 164 0.10 6.15 15.58
C GLN A 164 -1.11 6.25 14.63
N GLN A 165 -0.93 6.85 13.46
CA GLN A 165 -1.99 6.96 12.46
C GLN A 165 -2.37 5.58 11.92
N VAL A 166 -1.41 4.69 11.68
CA VAL A 166 -1.67 3.30 11.26
C VAL A 166 -2.45 2.53 12.32
N SER A 167 -2.18 2.77 13.61
CA SER A 167 -2.98 2.24 14.73
C SER A 167 -4.45 2.63 14.61
N GLU A 168 -4.74 3.88 14.30
CA GLU A 168 -6.10 4.41 14.11
C GLU A 168 -6.75 3.84 12.84
N ILE A 169 -6.04 3.86 11.69
CA ILE A 169 -6.52 3.34 10.40
C ILE A 169 -6.92 1.86 10.52
N LEU A 170 -6.08 1.06 11.15
CA LEU A 170 -6.31 -0.37 11.25
C LEU A 170 -7.15 -0.79 12.46
N GLY A 171 -7.44 0.13 13.39
CA GLY A 171 -8.11 -0.18 14.64
C GLY A 171 -7.34 -1.17 15.51
N MET A 172 -6.01 -1.07 15.52
CA MET A 172 -5.10 -1.93 16.29
C MET A 172 -4.39 -1.14 17.38
N PRO A 173 -4.12 -1.74 18.56
CA PRO A 173 -3.28 -1.09 19.56
C PRO A 173 -1.90 -0.74 18.99
N LEU A 174 -1.36 0.43 19.34
CA LEU A 174 -0.05 0.90 18.86
C LEU A 174 1.07 -0.13 19.08
N ASN A 175 1.09 -0.81 20.23
CA ASN A 175 2.09 -1.85 20.51
C ASN A 175 1.94 -3.05 19.56
N THR A 176 0.72 -3.35 19.10
CA THR A 176 0.49 -4.37 18.08
C THR A 176 1.07 -3.93 16.76
N VAL A 177 0.82 -2.67 16.34
CA VAL A 177 1.40 -2.10 15.12
C VAL A 177 2.93 -2.17 15.15
N LYS A 178 3.56 -1.71 16.24
CA LYS A 178 5.03 -1.79 16.46
C LYS A 178 5.55 -3.22 16.29
N THR A 179 4.88 -4.18 16.90
CA THR A 179 5.28 -5.60 16.88
C THR A 179 5.13 -6.18 15.46
N GLN A 180 4.02 -5.90 14.78
CA GLN A 180 3.78 -6.39 13.40
C GLN A 180 4.78 -5.77 12.43
N LEU A 181 5.06 -4.47 12.54
CA LEU A 181 6.06 -3.79 11.71
C LEU A 181 7.46 -4.37 11.90
N ARG A 182 7.87 -4.59 13.16
CA ARG A 182 9.17 -5.20 13.45
C ARG A 182 9.28 -6.61 12.86
N ARG A 183 8.24 -7.45 13.02
CA ARG A 183 8.21 -8.81 12.45
C ARG A 183 8.29 -8.76 10.93
N ALA A 184 7.51 -7.89 10.28
CA ALA A 184 7.55 -7.72 8.83
C ALA A 184 8.96 -7.35 8.35
N ARG A 185 9.61 -6.37 9.00
CA ARG A 185 10.98 -5.96 8.66
C ARG A 185 12.00 -7.08 8.80
N ILE A 186 11.90 -7.89 9.86
CA ILE A 186 12.80 -9.04 10.06
C ILE A 186 12.63 -10.08 8.96
N GLU A 187 11.40 -10.43 8.61
CA GLU A 187 11.14 -11.42 7.55
C GLU A 187 11.59 -10.92 6.17
N LEU A 188 11.35 -9.64 5.87
CA LEU A 188 11.81 -9.04 4.62
C LEU A 188 13.34 -8.94 4.56
N ALA A 189 14.00 -8.58 5.67
CA ALA A 189 15.46 -8.54 5.72
C ALA A 189 16.10 -9.93 5.54
N ARG A 190 15.52 -10.97 6.15
CA ARG A 190 15.96 -12.36 5.94
C ARG A 190 15.79 -12.78 4.48
N GLY A 191 14.63 -12.46 3.88
CA GLY A 191 14.40 -12.73 2.46
C GLY A 191 15.39 -12.03 1.56
N LEU A 192 15.69 -10.75 1.83
CA LEU A 192 16.67 -9.97 1.04
C LEU A 192 18.09 -10.54 1.16
N ALA A 193 18.50 -10.96 2.34
CA ALA A 193 19.81 -11.60 2.53
C ALA A 193 19.95 -12.89 1.72
N LEU A 194 18.88 -13.71 1.69
CA LEU A 194 18.86 -14.94 0.89
C LEU A 194 18.84 -14.65 -0.61
N TRP A 195 18.13 -13.61 -1.05
CA TRP A 195 18.09 -13.22 -2.45
C TRP A 195 19.42 -12.68 -2.95
N ARG A 196 20.08 -11.79 -2.18
CA ARG A 196 21.41 -11.26 -2.51
C ARG A 196 22.52 -12.33 -2.47
N GLY A 197 22.39 -13.32 -1.58
CA GLY A 197 23.33 -14.46 -1.54
C GLY A 197 23.13 -15.47 -2.67
N LYS A 198 22.04 -15.36 -3.43
CA LYS A 198 21.77 -16.15 -4.66
C LYS A 198 22.06 -15.38 -5.96
N ALA A 199 22.47 -14.12 -5.89
CA ALA A 199 22.88 -13.34 -7.05
C ALA A 199 24.26 -13.84 -7.54
N PRO A 200 24.48 -13.94 -8.83
CA PRO A 200 24.76 -15.19 -9.56
C PRO A 200 26.23 -15.50 -9.60
N GLU A 201 26.60 -16.75 -9.23
CA GLU A 201 27.83 -17.39 -9.70
C GLU A 201 27.64 -18.11 -11.07
N GLU A 202 26.56 -17.84 -11.79
CA GLU A 202 26.28 -18.52 -13.07
C GLU A 202 26.28 -17.56 -14.26
N VAL A 203 27.38 -16.81 -14.49
CA VAL A 203 27.76 -16.35 -15.83
C VAL A 203 29.30 -16.33 -15.89
N SER A 204 29.90 -17.49 -15.90
CA SER A 204 31.24 -17.69 -16.42
C SER A 204 31.44 -19.17 -16.78
N SER A 205 30.99 -19.54 -17.97
CA SER A 205 31.57 -20.61 -18.79
C SER A 205 31.05 -20.51 -20.20
#